data_c170b79535498f21064f6a9c9f269686
#
_entry.id   c170b79535498f21064f6a9c9f269686
#
_cell.length_a   1.000
_cell.length_b   1.000
_cell.length_c   1.000
_cell.angle_alpha   90.00
_cell.angle_beta   90.00
_cell.angle_gamma   90.00
#
_symmetry.space_group_name_H-M   'P 1'
#
loop_
_entity.id
_entity.type
_entity.pdbx_description
1 polymer ?
#
loop_
_entity_poly.entity_id
_entity_poly.type
_entity_poly.pdbx_seq_one_letter_code
_entity_poly.pdbx_strand_id
1 'polypeptide(L)' 'MRFLYIARGSLCELESQIDVCLRAGLIEVEDSRSIAGQMTLVGRLIGGLIAYRKSRPD' A
#
# COMPACT_ATOMS: atom_id res chain seq x y z
N MET A 1 2.65 -16.91 -1.43
CA MET A 1 1.40 -16.19 -1.70
C MET A 1 0.83 -15.51 -0.45
N ARG A 2 0.81 -16.21 0.67
CA ARG A 2 0.30 -15.68 1.93
C ARG A 2 0.95 -14.35 2.34
N PHE A 3 2.26 -14.26 2.24
CA PHE A 3 2.99 -13.05 2.62
C PHE A 3 2.62 -11.85 1.77
N LEU A 4 2.28 -12.08 0.49
CA LEU A 4 1.87 -10.99 -0.39
C LEU A 4 0.51 -10.44 0.01
N TYR A 5 -0.41 -11.29 0.43
CA TYR A 5 -1.72 -10.83 0.92
C TYR A 5 -1.59 -10.09 2.25
N ILE A 6 -0.70 -10.55 3.13
CA ILE A 6 -0.42 -9.85 4.37
C ILE A 6 0.18 -8.46 4.09
N ALA A 7 1.12 -8.38 3.15
CA ALA A 7 1.73 -7.12 2.77
C ALA A 7 0.69 -6.15 2.19
N ARG A 8 -0.22 -6.65 1.37
CA ARG A 8 -1.28 -5.81 0.79
C ARG A 8 -2.21 -5.29 1.87
N GLY A 9 -2.58 -6.14 2.85
CA GLY A 9 -3.41 -5.73 3.97
C GLY A 9 -2.73 -4.68 4.83
N SER A 10 -1.43 -4.86 5.10
CA SER A 10 -0.65 -3.90 5.88
C SER A 10 -0.57 -2.54 5.17
N LEU A 11 -0.43 -2.55 3.85
CA LEU A 11 -0.42 -1.32 3.06
C LEU A 11 -1.76 -0.59 3.18
N CYS A 12 -2.86 -1.31 3.12
CA CYS A 12 -4.19 -0.72 3.28
C CYS A 12 -4.36 -0.09 4.67
N GLU A 13 -3.89 -0.76 5.71
CA GLU A 13 -3.93 -0.21 7.06
C GLU A 13 -3.10 1.06 7.17
N LEU A 14 -1.92 1.09 6.56
CA LEU A 14 -1.05 2.25 6.58
C LEU A 14 -1.73 3.43 5.87
N GLU A 15 -2.38 3.19 4.74
CA GLU A 15 -3.12 4.23 4.03
C GLU A 15 -4.20 4.85 4.92
N SER A 16 -4.94 4.03 5.66
CA SER A 16 -5.97 4.51 6.59
C SER A 16 -5.36 5.36 7.69
N GLN A 17 -4.22 4.94 8.24
CA GLN A 17 -3.55 5.67 9.30
C GLN A 17 -3.02 7.01 8.83
N ILE A 18 -2.48 7.07 7.62
CA ILE A 18 -2.02 8.32 7.01
C ILE A 18 -3.18 9.29 6.83
N ASP A 19 -4.34 8.79 6.39
CA ASP A 19 -5.54 9.61 6.24
C ASP A 19 -5.98 10.21 7.59
N VAL A 20 -5.95 9.40 8.65
CA VAL A 20 -6.25 9.87 10.00
C VAL A 20 -5.28 10.97 10.44
N CYS A 21 -3.98 10.76 10.20
CA CYS A 21 -2.96 11.74 10.55
C CYS A 21 -3.16 13.06 9.80
N LEU A 22 -3.52 12.99 8.52
CA LEU A 22 -3.79 14.18 7.73
C LEU A 22 -4.97 14.95 8.28
N ARG A 23 -6.07 14.26 8.61
CA ARG A 23 -7.26 14.90 9.17
C ARG A 23 -7.02 15.49 10.54
N ALA A 24 -6.15 14.88 11.32
CA ALA A 24 -5.77 15.36 12.64
C ALA A 24 -4.76 16.51 12.60
N GLY A 25 -4.26 16.86 11.40
CA GLY A 25 -3.29 17.94 11.25
C GLY A 25 -1.88 17.57 11.68
N LEU A 26 -1.58 16.26 11.76
CA LEU A 26 -0.27 15.79 12.19
C LEU A 26 0.75 15.74 11.06
N ILE A 27 0.29 15.77 9.80
CA ILE A 27 1.16 15.79 8.63
C ILE A 27 0.66 16.82 7.63
N GLU A 28 1.56 17.33 6.82
CA GLU A 28 1.23 18.29 5.79
C GLU A 28 0.59 17.59 4.58
N VAL A 29 -0.28 18.31 3.87
CA VAL A 29 -0.94 17.77 2.67
C VAL A 29 0.08 17.31 1.64
N GLU A 30 1.15 18.09 1.43
CA GLU A 30 2.17 17.75 0.44
C GLU A 30 2.89 16.46 0.79
N ASP A 31 3.20 16.26 2.08
CA ASP A 31 3.83 15.03 2.54
C ASP A 31 2.90 13.85 2.37
N SER A 32 1.61 14.03 2.63
CA SER A 32 0.63 12.95 2.45
C SER A 32 0.51 12.54 0.98
N ARG A 33 0.61 13.49 0.05
CA ARG A 33 0.57 13.20 -1.39
C ARG A 33 1.79 12.42 -1.83
N SER A 34 2.97 12.79 -1.33
CA SER A 34 4.21 12.09 -1.63
C SER A 34 4.15 10.64 -1.14
N ILE A 35 3.70 10.45 0.09
CA ILE A 35 3.55 9.12 0.66
C ILE A 35 2.53 8.31 -0.13
N ALA A 36 1.39 8.91 -0.48
CA ALA A 36 0.35 8.23 -1.25
C ALA A 36 0.86 7.75 -2.60
N GLY A 37 1.69 8.57 -3.27
CA GLY A 37 2.30 8.17 -4.54
C GLY A 37 3.20 6.95 -4.39
N GLN A 38 4.03 6.94 -3.36
CA GLN A 38 4.91 5.80 -3.08
C GLN A 38 4.11 4.56 -2.72
N MET A 39 3.05 4.70 -1.95
CA MET A 39 2.19 3.58 -1.57
C MET A 39 1.46 2.99 -2.78
N THR A 40 1.06 3.84 -3.73
CA THR A 40 0.46 3.38 -4.98
C THR A 40 1.44 2.51 -5.76
N LEU A 41 2.70 2.92 -5.86
CA LEU A 41 3.73 2.13 -6.54
C LEU A 41 3.95 0.79 -5.85
N VAL A 42 4.05 0.79 -4.53
CA VAL A 42 4.21 -0.45 -3.77
C VAL A 42 3.00 -1.35 -3.96
N GLY A 43 1.79 -0.78 -3.96
CA GLY A 43 0.56 -1.53 -4.18
C GLY A 43 0.53 -2.21 -5.54
N ARG A 44 0.99 -1.51 -6.59
CA ARG A 44 1.09 -2.09 -7.94
C ARG A 44 2.10 -3.24 -7.98
N LEU A 45 3.23 -3.09 -7.30
CA LEU A 45 4.23 -4.14 -7.24
C LEU A 45 3.66 -5.38 -6.54
N ILE A 46 3.00 -5.20 -5.41
CA ILE A 46 2.39 -6.32 -4.69
C ILE A 46 1.33 -7.00 -5.55
N GLY A 47 0.44 -6.21 -6.19
CA GLY A 47 -0.58 -6.74 -7.09
C GLY A 47 0.00 -7.53 -8.24
N GLY A 48 1.08 -7.01 -8.85
CA GLY A 48 1.78 -7.69 -9.92
C GLY A 48 2.42 -9.00 -9.46
N LEU A 49 3.01 -9.01 -8.27
CA LEU A 49 3.59 -10.23 -7.72
C LEU A 49 2.53 -11.28 -7.41
N ILE A 50 1.38 -10.87 -6.89
CA ILE A 50 0.27 -11.79 -6.65
C ILE A 50 -0.21 -12.39 -7.98
N ALA A 51 -0.41 -11.56 -9.00
CA ALA A 51 -0.85 -12.02 -10.31
C ALA A 51 0.17 -12.98 -10.93
N TYR A 52 1.46 -12.64 -10.85
CA TYR A 52 2.53 -13.48 -11.34
C TYR A 52 2.53 -14.84 -10.65
N ARG A 53 2.41 -14.84 -9.32
CA ARG A 53 2.42 -16.07 -8.53
C ARG A 53 1.23 -16.97 -8.87
N LYS A 54 0.04 -16.35 -9.05
CA LYS A 54 -1.15 -17.11 -9.42
C LYS A 54 -1.06 -17.73 -10.80
N SER A 55 -0.34 -17.11 -11.72
CA SER A 55 -0.21 -17.61 -13.09
C SER A 55 0.81 -18.73 -13.22
N ARG A 56 1.61 -18.99 -12.22
CA ARG A 56 2.63 -20.03 -12.27
C ARG A 56 2.06 -21.38 -11.88
N PRO A 57 2.24 -22.40 -12.73
CA PRO A 57 1.74 -23.73 -12.41
C PRO A 57 2.79 -24.46 -11.57
N ASP A 58 2.73 -24.42 -10.33
CA ASP A 58 3.56 -25.21 -9.49
C ASP A 58 2.75 -25.83 -8.35
#